data_b1e7a96c8ac23aae2dea01628535f10f
#
_entry.id   b1e7a96c8ac23aae2dea01628535f10f
#
_cell.length_a   1.000
_cell.length_b   1.000
_cell.length_c   1.000
_cell.angle_alpha   90.00
_cell.angle_beta   90.00
_cell.angle_gamma   90.00
#
_symmetry.space_group_name_H-M   'P 1'
#
loop_
_entity.id
_entity.type
_entity.pdbx_description
1 polymer ?
#
loop_
_entity_poly.entity_id
_entity_poly.type
_entity_poly.pdbx_seq_one_letter_code
_entity_poly.pdbx_strand_id
1 'polypeptide(L)'
;MRHIGYWASQEQYSMQQLIDFVQEAEKGGFETTLTSDHFHPWSHTGGHGNFTWVWLSAVAERTKKMKLMTGVTAGVYRYNPGIIAQAFASLDVLYPGRIGLGVGSGEAMNEVPLGFDWPSAEIRVERTIEAIQIINTLWNKTKSSDNSEKFSNTDSKMNNTSPTSVDKDGFVTFNGKYFEIRNAKLYTPPSTTIPLYMAGSGPQAIKAAAKYTDGLITTTKPDGAKEVFDMFDNAAREVNKDPVSLEKIAKPKVSYSEDYEKAFKSCEFWRTTQIDNAFDTDISDPRILERKAKQEVSDEEQKKSTIIVTSIDDLISPIEKYFQAGFTQLYIHSTSPDEIEFIRLFTKKVLPYFEAK
;
A
#
# COMPACT_ATOMS: atom_id res chain seq x y z
N MET A 1 16.87 -8.78 1.14
CA MET A 1 17.56 -7.53 1.61
C MET A 1 16.57 -6.80 2.51
N ARG A 2 17.00 -6.19 3.61
CA ARG A 2 16.11 -5.47 4.53
C ARG A 2 15.98 -4.03 4.07
N HIS A 3 14.76 -3.54 3.88
CA HIS A 3 14.54 -2.16 3.47
C HIS A 3 13.68 -1.41 4.48
N ILE A 4 14.08 -0.19 4.82
CA ILE A 4 13.28 0.72 5.65
C ILE A 4 12.96 1.95 4.82
N GLY A 5 11.67 2.22 4.67
CA GLY A 5 11.12 3.39 3.99
C GLY A 5 10.35 4.30 4.93
N TYR A 6 10.04 5.49 4.46
CA TYR A 6 9.20 6.46 5.14
C TYR A 6 7.73 6.32 4.70
N TRP A 7 6.79 6.42 5.64
CA TRP A 7 5.37 6.48 5.35
C TRP A 7 4.87 7.92 5.34
N ALA A 8 4.31 8.36 4.19
CA ALA A 8 3.70 9.68 4.03
C ALA A 8 2.17 9.58 4.16
N SER A 9 1.62 10.06 5.29
CA SER A 9 0.19 9.99 5.62
C SER A 9 -0.59 11.11 4.98
N GLN A 10 -1.27 10.85 3.86
CA GLN A 10 -2.08 11.85 3.14
C GLN A 10 -3.28 12.34 3.95
N GLU A 11 -3.72 11.57 4.93
CA GLU A 11 -4.87 11.88 5.78
C GLU A 11 -4.50 12.80 6.95
N GLN A 12 -3.24 12.78 7.40
CA GLN A 12 -2.80 13.48 8.62
C GLN A 12 -2.18 14.85 8.33
N TYR A 13 -1.59 15.04 7.15
CA TYR A 13 -0.81 16.23 6.83
C TYR A 13 -1.22 16.85 5.51
N SER A 14 -1.00 18.15 5.37
CA SER A 14 -1.17 18.86 4.10
C SER A 14 -0.14 18.39 3.07
N MET A 15 -0.45 18.58 1.78
CA MET A 15 0.45 18.21 0.68
C MET A 15 1.85 18.85 0.82
N GLN A 16 1.92 20.10 1.25
CA GLN A 16 3.21 20.79 1.39
C GLN A 16 4.03 20.21 2.54
N GLN A 17 3.43 19.96 3.71
CA GLN A 17 4.12 19.33 4.83
C GLN A 17 4.68 17.96 4.42
N LEU A 18 3.91 17.15 3.69
CA LEU A 18 4.36 15.85 3.21
C LEU A 18 5.52 15.94 2.20
N ILE A 19 5.56 16.99 1.35
CA ILE A 19 6.71 17.24 0.47
C ILE A 19 7.95 17.54 1.31
N ASP A 20 7.82 18.43 2.30
CA ASP A 20 8.92 18.83 3.16
C ASP A 20 9.46 17.63 3.98
N PHE A 21 8.57 16.78 4.51
CA PHE A 21 8.93 15.57 5.24
C PHE A 21 9.67 14.56 4.36
N VAL A 22 9.18 14.30 3.14
CA VAL A 22 9.84 13.35 2.22
C VAL A 22 11.19 13.89 1.75
N GLN A 23 11.32 15.19 1.53
CA GLN A 23 12.61 15.79 1.23
C GLN A 23 13.60 15.66 2.41
N GLU A 24 13.13 15.84 3.65
CA GLU A 24 13.97 15.63 4.83
C GLU A 24 14.34 14.16 5.01
N ALA A 25 13.40 13.24 4.75
CA ALA A 25 13.65 11.80 4.77
C ALA A 25 14.71 11.40 3.72
N GLU A 26 14.62 11.92 2.49
CA GLU A 26 15.64 11.65 1.45
C GLU A 26 17.02 12.18 1.85
N LYS A 27 17.10 13.39 2.41
CA LYS A 27 18.37 13.94 2.93
C LYS A 27 18.98 13.09 4.03
N GLY A 28 18.14 12.50 4.85
CA GLY A 28 18.55 11.62 5.96
C GLY A 28 18.94 10.21 5.53
N GLY A 29 18.67 9.79 4.29
CA GLY A 29 19.06 8.48 3.76
C GLY A 29 17.92 7.51 3.47
N PHE A 30 16.66 7.88 3.73
CA PHE A 30 15.56 7.06 3.23
C PHE A 30 15.56 7.01 1.70
N GLU A 31 15.41 5.82 1.13
CA GLU A 31 15.39 5.61 -0.33
C GLU A 31 13.99 5.38 -0.88
N THR A 32 13.02 5.04 -0.01
CA THR A 32 11.67 4.67 -0.43
C THR A 32 10.62 5.35 0.43
N THR A 33 9.50 5.72 -0.20
CA THR A 33 8.32 6.26 0.47
C THR A 33 7.08 5.52 0.01
N LEU A 34 6.26 5.09 0.97
CA LEU A 34 4.92 4.56 0.74
C LEU A 34 3.90 5.60 1.22
N THR A 35 2.83 5.82 0.47
CA THR A 35 1.82 6.83 0.80
C THR A 35 0.41 6.29 0.64
N SER A 36 -0.50 6.72 1.51
CA SER A 36 -1.93 6.42 1.40
C SER A 36 -2.60 7.12 0.23
N ASP A 37 -3.75 6.62 -0.21
CA ASP A 37 -4.58 7.19 -1.27
C ASP A 37 -6.05 7.12 -0.85
N HIS A 38 -6.51 8.15 -0.17
CA HIS A 38 -7.84 8.26 0.42
C HIS A 38 -8.63 9.45 -0.13
N PHE A 39 -9.96 9.28 -0.24
CA PHE A 39 -10.89 10.38 -0.49
C PHE A 39 -11.26 11.07 0.82
N HIS A 40 -11.66 10.30 1.84
CA HIS A 40 -11.89 10.77 3.19
C HIS A 40 -10.76 10.31 4.13
N PRO A 41 -10.36 11.14 5.12
CA PRO A 41 -9.44 10.72 6.16
C PRO A 41 -10.10 9.76 7.14
N TRP A 42 -9.29 9.00 7.88
CA TRP A 42 -9.77 8.15 8.97
C TRP A 42 -10.39 8.94 10.14
N SER A 43 -9.91 10.14 10.41
CA SER A 43 -10.42 11.04 11.45
C SER A 43 -10.85 12.36 10.86
N HIS A 44 -12.00 12.87 11.30
CA HIS A 44 -12.54 14.15 10.84
C HIS A 44 -11.71 15.34 11.36
N THR A 45 -11.37 15.30 12.66
CA THR A 45 -10.66 16.40 13.32
C THR A 45 -9.18 16.42 12.85
N GLY A 46 -8.79 17.49 12.20
CA GLY A 46 -7.43 17.65 11.68
C GLY A 46 -7.11 16.79 10.44
N GLY A 47 -8.12 16.15 9.84
CA GLY A 47 -7.94 15.29 8.67
C GLY A 47 -7.77 16.05 7.37
N HIS A 48 -7.01 15.46 6.45
CA HIS A 48 -6.78 15.89 5.07
C HIS A 48 -7.30 14.87 4.07
N GLY A 49 -7.66 15.29 2.88
CA GLY A 49 -8.07 14.44 1.76
C GLY A 49 -7.29 14.84 0.50
N ASN A 50 -6.00 14.58 0.50
CA ASN A 50 -5.12 14.95 -0.59
C ASN A 50 -5.30 14.01 -1.79
N PHE A 51 -5.27 14.53 -3.03
CA PHE A 51 -5.25 13.67 -4.22
C PHE A 51 -3.83 13.15 -4.45
N THR A 52 -3.63 11.90 -4.09
CA THR A 52 -2.30 11.27 -3.96
C THR A 52 -1.49 11.29 -5.25
N TRP A 53 -2.10 11.08 -6.42
CA TRP A 53 -1.35 11.01 -7.70
C TRP A 53 -0.80 12.37 -8.12
N VAL A 54 -1.50 13.47 -7.79
CA VAL A 54 -0.99 14.85 -7.98
C VAL A 54 0.19 15.09 -7.05
N TRP A 55 0.06 14.68 -5.78
CA TRP A 55 1.14 14.79 -4.81
C TRP A 55 2.37 13.96 -5.19
N LEU A 56 2.18 12.73 -5.70
CA LEU A 56 3.28 11.87 -6.17
C LEU A 56 4.14 12.58 -7.24
N SER A 57 3.51 13.24 -8.21
CA SER A 57 4.25 14.00 -9.22
C SER A 57 5.02 15.17 -8.61
N ALA A 58 4.37 15.93 -7.71
CA ALA A 58 4.99 17.08 -7.06
C ALA A 58 6.18 16.70 -6.17
N VAL A 59 6.07 15.63 -5.38
CA VAL A 59 7.16 15.16 -4.52
C VAL A 59 8.29 14.49 -5.32
N ALA A 60 7.95 13.80 -6.42
CA ALA A 60 8.95 13.22 -7.31
C ALA A 60 9.86 14.30 -7.94
N GLU A 61 9.29 15.44 -8.33
CA GLU A 61 10.03 16.58 -8.85
C GLU A 61 10.93 17.24 -7.78
N ARG A 62 10.52 17.18 -6.51
CA ARG A 62 11.25 17.78 -5.37
C ARG A 62 12.28 16.86 -4.74
N THR A 63 12.33 15.60 -5.14
CA THR A 63 13.28 14.58 -4.67
C THR A 63 14.11 14.05 -5.85
N LYS A 64 15.28 13.45 -5.56
CA LYS A 64 16.22 13.01 -6.61
C LYS A 64 16.24 11.50 -6.81
N LYS A 65 16.21 10.74 -5.71
CA LYS A 65 16.40 9.28 -5.69
C LYS A 65 15.22 8.55 -5.05
N MET A 66 14.40 9.25 -4.25
CA MET A 66 13.28 8.67 -3.53
C MET A 66 12.39 7.86 -4.46
N LYS A 67 12.23 6.57 -4.18
CA LYS A 67 11.21 5.74 -4.82
C LYS A 67 9.87 5.98 -4.13
N LEU A 68 8.82 6.13 -4.90
CA LEU A 68 7.51 6.57 -4.44
C LEU A 68 6.45 5.54 -4.83
N MET A 69 5.68 5.08 -3.86
CA MET A 69 4.66 4.06 -4.07
C MET A 69 3.39 4.39 -3.31
N THR A 70 2.24 3.91 -3.79
CA THR A 70 1.00 3.94 -3.02
C THR A 70 0.85 2.72 -2.13
N GLY A 71 0.31 2.93 -0.95
CA GLY A 71 0.00 1.86 0.00
C GLY A 71 -1.35 2.09 0.70
N VAL A 72 -2.49 2.05 -0.03
CA VAL A 72 -2.64 1.55 -1.41
C VAL A 72 -3.65 2.37 -2.20
N THR A 73 -3.57 2.32 -3.53
CA THR A 73 -4.63 2.84 -4.40
C THR A 73 -5.74 1.78 -4.53
N ALA A 74 -6.98 2.18 -4.29
CA ALA A 74 -8.13 1.30 -4.45
C ALA A 74 -8.57 1.24 -5.91
N GLY A 75 -8.29 0.14 -6.59
CA GLY A 75 -8.68 -0.13 -7.98
C GLY A 75 -10.06 -0.78 -8.11
N VAL A 76 -11.02 -0.47 -7.22
CA VAL A 76 -12.27 -1.22 -7.13
C VAL A 76 -13.42 -0.51 -7.80
N TYR A 77 -13.65 0.78 -7.47
CA TYR A 77 -14.78 1.56 -8.00
C TYR A 77 -14.36 2.95 -8.47
N ARG A 78 -13.80 3.80 -7.59
CA ARG A 78 -13.53 5.20 -7.92
C ARG A 78 -12.51 5.39 -9.04
N TYR A 79 -11.65 4.41 -9.28
CA TYR A 79 -10.69 4.42 -10.37
C TYR A 79 -10.87 3.24 -11.31
N ASN A 80 -11.01 3.52 -12.60
CA ASN A 80 -10.94 2.48 -13.62
C ASN A 80 -9.50 1.96 -13.72
N PRO A 81 -9.26 0.62 -13.79
CA PRO A 81 -7.90 0.07 -13.87
C PRO A 81 -7.08 0.55 -15.07
N GLY A 82 -7.72 0.88 -16.18
CA GLY A 82 -7.07 1.49 -17.34
C GLY A 82 -6.51 2.89 -17.03
N ILE A 83 -7.25 3.68 -16.23
CA ILE A 83 -6.79 5.00 -15.78
C ILE A 83 -5.64 4.87 -14.76
N ILE A 84 -5.70 3.90 -13.85
CA ILE A 84 -4.57 3.61 -12.95
C ILE A 84 -3.33 3.25 -13.78
N ALA A 85 -3.47 2.34 -14.73
CA ALA A 85 -2.37 1.91 -15.59
C ALA A 85 -1.75 3.11 -16.36
N GLN A 86 -2.57 3.99 -16.91
CA GLN A 86 -2.12 5.18 -17.63
C GLN A 86 -1.40 6.18 -16.73
N ALA A 87 -1.97 6.47 -15.55
CA ALA A 87 -1.41 7.43 -14.61
C ALA A 87 -0.01 7.00 -14.12
N PHE A 88 0.12 5.74 -13.68
CA PHE A 88 1.40 5.23 -13.20
C PHE A 88 2.43 5.02 -14.31
N ALA A 89 2.01 4.66 -15.53
CA ALA A 89 2.90 4.67 -16.69
C ALA A 89 3.44 6.08 -16.97
N SER A 90 2.58 7.10 -16.91
CA SER A 90 3.00 8.50 -17.11
C SER A 90 3.98 8.97 -16.04
N LEU A 91 3.73 8.60 -14.77
CA LEU A 91 4.65 8.89 -13.67
C LEU A 91 6.01 8.21 -13.88
N ASP A 92 6.03 6.94 -14.33
CA ASP A 92 7.29 6.22 -14.58
C ASP A 92 8.07 6.80 -15.78
N VAL A 93 7.38 7.29 -16.79
CA VAL A 93 8.04 7.99 -17.92
C VAL A 93 8.70 9.29 -17.46
N LEU A 94 8.06 10.04 -16.55
CA LEU A 94 8.63 11.26 -15.96
C LEU A 94 9.77 10.96 -14.97
N TYR A 95 9.64 9.87 -14.21
CA TYR A 95 10.55 9.51 -13.10
C TYR A 95 10.96 8.02 -13.18
N PRO A 96 11.73 7.62 -14.21
CA PRO A 96 12.00 6.22 -14.51
C PRO A 96 12.62 5.45 -13.33
N GLY A 97 12.02 4.29 -13.01
CA GLY A 97 12.49 3.38 -11.95
C GLY A 97 12.25 3.88 -10.52
N ARG A 98 11.52 4.98 -10.35
CA ARG A 98 11.21 5.55 -9.03
C ARG A 98 9.75 5.34 -8.60
N ILE A 99 8.92 4.78 -9.46
CA ILE A 99 7.48 4.65 -9.25
C ILE A 99 7.11 3.20 -8.97
N GLY A 100 6.25 2.98 -7.96
CA GLY A 100 5.63 1.71 -7.66
C GLY A 100 4.14 1.87 -7.39
N LEU A 101 3.39 0.81 -7.53
CA LEU A 101 1.94 0.79 -7.28
C LEU A 101 1.59 -0.28 -6.26
N GLY A 102 1.01 0.13 -5.14
CA GLY A 102 0.25 -0.77 -4.27
C GLY A 102 -1.24 -0.64 -4.56
N VAL A 103 -1.93 -1.76 -4.68
CA VAL A 103 -3.37 -1.83 -4.89
C VAL A 103 -4.05 -2.52 -3.72
N GLY A 104 -5.30 -2.13 -3.45
CA GLY A 104 -6.12 -2.70 -2.38
C GLY A 104 -7.59 -2.79 -2.74
N SER A 105 -8.34 -3.49 -1.91
CA SER A 105 -9.79 -3.68 -2.09
C SER A 105 -10.64 -2.50 -1.61
N GLY A 106 -10.00 -1.39 -1.23
CA GLY A 106 -10.64 -0.14 -0.83
C GLY A 106 -11.24 -0.17 0.58
N GLU A 107 -11.77 0.96 0.99
CA GLU A 107 -12.54 1.18 2.22
C GLU A 107 -13.81 1.99 1.90
N ALA A 108 -14.90 1.76 2.65
CA ALA A 108 -16.18 2.44 2.45
C ALA A 108 -16.05 3.97 2.40
N MET A 109 -15.17 4.52 3.24
CA MET A 109 -14.93 5.96 3.32
C MET A 109 -14.37 6.59 2.03
N ASN A 110 -13.85 5.77 1.12
CA ASN A 110 -13.30 6.22 -0.16
C ASN A 110 -14.27 6.07 -1.33
N GLU A 111 -15.22 5.13 -1.24
CA GLU A 111 -16.08 4.74 -2.34
C GLU A 111 -17.52 5.27 -2.16
N VAL A 112 -18.12 5.06 -0.97
CA VAL A 112 -19.51 5.43 -0.69
C VAL A 112 -19.77 6.94 -0.83
N PRO A 113 -18.91 7.86 -0.38
CA PRO A 113 -19.13 9.29 -0.57
C PRO A 113 -19.18 9.73 -2.04
N LEU A 114 -18.63 8.92 -2.93
CA LEU A 114 -18.65 9.16 -4.37
C LEU A 114 -19.84 8.49 -5.09
N GLY A 115 -20.77 7.91 -4.32
CA GLY A 115 -22.00 7.30 -4.84
C GLY A 115 -21.86 5.84 -5.26
N PHE A 116 -20.78 5.18 -4.87
CA PHE A 116 -20.59 3.75 -5.16
C PHE A 116 -21.14 2.88 -4.03
N ASP A 117 -21.62 1.69 -4.40
CA ASP A 117 -22.00 0.65 -3.43
C ASP A 117 -20.77 0.10 -2.69
N TRP A 118 -21.02 -0.46 -1.49
CA TRP A 118 -19.99 -1.12 -0.69
C TRP A 118 -20.32 -2.61 -0.53
N PRO A 119 -19.86 -3.48 -1.45
CA PRO A 119 -20.16 -4.91 -1.41
C PRO A 119 -19.25 -5.65 -0.42
N SER A 120 -19.48 -6.97 -0.29
CA SER A 120 -18.67 -7.85 0.56
C SER A 120 -17.19 -7.82 0.19
N ALA A 121 -16.32 -8.13 1.16
CA ALA A 121 -14.87 -8.21 0.98
C ALA A 121 -14.47 -9.15 -0.17
N GLU A 122 -15.17 -10.28 -0.33
CA GLU A 122 -14.95 -11.24 -1.41
C GLU A 122 -15.10 -10.58 -2.79
N ILE A 123 -16.21 -9.87 -3.02
CA ILE A 123 -16.46 -9.16 -4.29
C ILE A 123 -15.39 -8.09 -4.53
N ARG A 124 -15.00 -7.35 -3.49
CA ARG A 124 -13.96 -6.31 -3.62
C ARG A 124 -12.60 -6.90 -3.98
N VAL A 125 -12.23 -8.04 -3.39
CA VAL A 125 -10.99 -8.75 -3.74
C VAL A 125 -11.04 -9.29 -5.16
N GLU A 126 -12.15 -9.89 -5.61
CA GLU A 126 -12.32 -10.34 -7.00
C GLU A 126 -12.16 -9.19 -8.00
N ARG A 127 -12.78 -8.03 -7.73
CA ARG A 127 -12.61 -6.81 -8.55
C ARG A 127 -11.15 -6.35 -8.59
N THR A 128 -10.47 -6.39 -7.44
CA THR A 128 -9.04 -6.02 -7.35
C THR A 128 -8.18 -6.94 -8.20
N ILE A 129 -8.47 -8.24 -8.22
CA ILE A 129 -7.75 -9.23 -9.06
C ILE A 129 -7.92 -8.88 -10.55
N GLU A 130 -9.14 -8.60 -11.01
CA GLU A 130 -9.37 -8.20 -12.40
C GLU A 130 -8.65 -6.88 -12.74
N ALA A 131 -8.68 -5.91 -11.82
CA ALA A 131 -7.95 -4.65 -12.00
C ALA A 131 -6.44 -4.87 -12.15
N ILE A 132 -5.84 -5.74 -11.33
CA ILE A 132 -4.42 -6.11 -11.42
C ILE A 132 -4.10 -6.76 -12.79
N GLN A 133 -4.96 -7.68 -13.26
CA GLN A 133 -4.78 -8.35 -14.54
C GLN A 133 -4.80 -7.34 -15.70
N ILE A 134 -5.73 -6.39 -15.69
CA ILE A 134 -5.84 -5.31 -16.68
C ILE A 134 -4.59 -4.43 -16.65
N ILE A 135 -4.17 -3.97 -15.46
CA ILE A 135 -2.99 -3.12 -15.30
C ILE A 135 -1.73 -3.83 -15.83
N ASN A 136 -1.48 -5.07 -15.42
CA ASN A 136 -0.33 -5.85 -15.86
C ASN A 136 -0.33 -6.06 -17.38
N THR A 137 -1.50 -6.31 -17.98
CA THR A 137 -1.61 -6.48 -19.42
C THR A 137 -1.32 -5.17 -20.17
N LEU A 138 -1.89 -4.05 -19.72
CA LEU A 138 -1.65 -2.74 -20.32
C LEU A 138 -0.19 -2.29 -20.18
N TRP A 139 0.50 -2.68 -19.11
CA TRP A 139 1.94 -2.43 -18.93
C TRP A 139 2.84 -3.41 -19.67
N ASN A 140 2.29 -4.37 -20.41
CA ASN A 140 3.03 -5.44 -21.10
C ASN A 140 3.91 -6.32 -20.19
N LYS A 141 3.62 -6.39 -18.89
CA LYS A 141 4.36 -7.26 -17.94
C LYS A 141 4.27 -8.75 -18.32
N THR A 142 3.26 -9.15 -19.08
CA THR A 142 3.03 -10.53 -19.53
C THR A 142 4.00 -10.99 -20.63
N LYS A 143 4.81 -10.09 -21.22
CA LYS A 143 5.76 -10.44 -22.29
C LYS A 143 7.16 -10.84 -21.80
N SER A 144 7.49 -10.65 -20.54
CA SER A 144 8.85 -10.88 -20.03
C SER A 144 9.12 -12.27 -19.47
N SER A 145 8.12 -13.14 -19.38
CA SER A 145 8.32 -14.57 -19.11
C SER A 145 8.07 -15.36 -20.39
N ASP A 146 9.10 -16.01 -20.89
CA ASP A 146 9.09 -17.00 -22.00
C ASP A 146 8.34 -18.29 -21.60
N ASN A 147 7.15 -18.13 -21.10
CA ASN A 147 6.20 -19.20 -20.86
C ASN A 147 4.79 -18.70 -21.20
N SER A 148 4.39 -19.02 -22.42
CA SER A 148 3.01 -18.96 -22.91
C SER A 148 2.16 -20.01 -22.19
N GLU A 149 2.19 -20.08 -20.89
CA GLU A 149 1.20 -20.83 -20.12
C GLU A 149 -0.01 -19.92 -19.88
N LYS A 150 -1.05 -20.26 -20.62
CA LYS A 150 -2.41 -19.77 -20.49
C LYS A 150 -2.77 -19.67 -19.00
N PHE A 151 -3.12 -18.48 -18.51
CA PHE A 151 -3.82 -18.33 -17.24
C PHE A 151 -5.15 -19.10 -17.34
N SER A 152 -5.13 -20.39 -17.03
CA SER A 152 -6.33 -21.21 -16.94
C SER A 152 -6.94 -20.97 -15.57
N ASN A 153 -8.10 -20.34 -15.54
CA ASN A 153 -8.99 -20.40 -14.40
C ASN A 153 -9.39 -21.86 -14.19
N THR A 154 -8.82 -22.52 -13.18
CA THR A 154 -9.14 -23.92 -12.82
C THR A 154 -10.46 -24.07 -12.06
N ASP A 155 -11.29 -23.02 -11.92
CA ASP A 155 -12.55 -23.08 -11.17
C ASP A 155 -13.77 -22.50 -11.88
N SER A 156 -13.86 -22.60 -13.19
CA SER A 156 -15.18 -22.45 -13.85
C SER A 156 -15.31 -23.37 -15.04
N LYS A 157 -16.18 -24.34 -14.92
CA LYS A 157 -16.73 -25.11 -16.05
C LYS A 157 -17.58 -24.19 -16.91
N MET A 158 -16.97 -23.26 -17.67
CA MET A 158 -17.59 -22.57 -18.79
C MET A 158 -16.52 -21.93 -19.68
N ASN A 159 -16.45 -22.44 -20.90
CA ASN A 159 -15.71 -21.92 -22.07
C ASN A 159 -14.24 -21.49 -21.87
N ASN A 160 -13.36 -22.28 -22.45
CA ASN A 160 -11.87 -22.23 -22.50
C ASN A 160 -11.29 -20.97 -23.22
N THR A 161 -11.76 -19.75 -22.97
CA THR A 161 -11.17 -18.51 -23.50
C THR A 161 -10.67 -17.65 -22.34
N SER A 162 -9.37 -17.34 -22.32
CA SER A 162 -8.83 -16.33 -21.39
C SER A 162 -9.66 -15.06 -21.48
N PRO A 163 -10.01 -14.39 -20.36
CA PRO A 163 -10.75 -13.13 -20.39
C PRO A 163 -9.98 -12.01 -21.10
N THR A 164 -8.69 -12.21 -21.34
CA THR A 164 -7.78 -11.22 -21.92
C THR A 164 -7.29 -11.65 -23.30
N SER A 165 -7.37 -10.75 -24.27
CA SER A 165 -6.70 -10.87 -25.56
C SER A 165 -5.90 -9.61 -25.88
N VAL A 166 -4.77 -9.80 -26.57
CA VAL A 166 -3.93 -8.71 -27.06
C VAL A 166 -3.71 -8.96 -28.55
N ASP A 167 -4.08 -7.99 -29.39
CA ASP A 167 -3.91 -8.10 -30.83
C ASP A 167 -2.46 -7.83 -31.26
N LYS A 168 -2.19 -8.01 -32.57
CA LYS A 168 -0.84 -7.80 -33.17
C LYS A 168 -0.32 -6.37 -33.01
N ASP A 169 -1.20 -5.41 -32.88
CA ASP A 169 -0.87 -3.99 -32.73
C ASP A 169 -0.79 -3.55 -31.25
N GLY A 170 -0.99 -4.49 -30.32
CA GLY A 170 -0.87 -4.32 -28.90
C GLY A 170 -2.13 -3.73 -28.22
N PHE A 171 -3.28 -3.81 -28.89
CA PHE A 171 -4.55 -3.42 -28.28
C PHE A 171 -5.09 -4.55 -27.40
N VAL A 172 -5.50 -4.18 -26.20
CA VAL A 172 -5.99 -5.08 -25.14
C VAL A 172 -7.52 -5.06 -25.12
N THR A 173 -8.12 -6.24 -25.16
CA THR A 173 -9.52 -6.47 -24.84
C THR A 173 -9.60 -7.38 -23.61
N PHE A 174 -10.39 -6.99 -22.62
CA PHE A 174 -10.62 -7.76 -21.40
C PHE A 174 -12.13 -7.85 -21.15
N ASN A 175 -12.64 -9.06 -20.98
CA ASN A 175 -14.05 -9.33 -20.68
C ASN A 175 -14.13 -10.09 -19.35
N GLY A 176 -14.11 -9.35 -18.24
CA GLY A 176 -14.20 -9.90 -16.90
C GLY A 176 -15.63 -9.93 -16.36
N LYS A 177 -15.76 -10.35 -15.14
CA LYS A 177 -17.02 -10.31 -14.37
C LYS A 177 -17.39 -8.88 -13.96
N TYR A 178 -16.38 -8.05 -13.70
CA TYR A 178 -16.53 -6.73 -13.11
C TYR A 178 -16.05 -5.60 -14.02
N PHE A 179 -15.08 -5.86 -14.88
CA PHE A 179 -14.54 -4.88 -15.80
C PHE A 179 -14.59 -5.36 -17.25
N GLU A 180 -14.85 -4.41 -18.12
CA GLU A 180 -14.74 -4.60 -19.56
C GLU A 180 -13.79 -3.54 -20.12
N ILE A 181 -12.77 -3.99 -20.88
CA ILE A 181 -11.85 -3.11 -21.63
C ILE A 181 -11.97 -3.49 -23.11
N ARG A 182 -12.17 -2.51 -23.96
CA ARG A 182 -12.39 -2.71 -25.40
C ARG A 182 -11.32 -2.02 -26.22
N ASN A 183 -10.45 -2.80 -26.87
CA ASN A 183 -9.41 -2.29 -27.77
C ASN A 183 -8.60 -1.12 -27.17
N ALA A 184 -8.15 -1.26 -25.92
CA ALA A 184 -7.39 -0.24 -25.22
C ALA A 184 -5.88 -0.44 -25.41
N LYS A 185 -5.14 0.65 -25.52
CA LYS A 185 -3.68 0.65 -25.62
C LYS A 185 -3.11 1.87 -24.91
N LEU A 186 -2.05 1.68 -24.15
CA LEU A 186 -1.24 2.79 -23.65
C LEU A 186 -0.29 3.26 -24.77
N TYR A 187 -0.49 4.47 -25.26
CA TYR A 187 0.42 5.09 -26.25
C TYR A 187 1.71 5.61 -25.60
N THR A 188 1.69 5.76 -24.28
CA THR A 188 2.86 6.05 -23.45
C THR A 188 2.97 4.95 -22.39
N PRO A 189 3.54 3.77 -22.75
CA PRO A 189 3.75 2.69 -21.78
C PRO A 189 4.85 3.05 -20.78
N PRO A 190 4.96 2.32 -19.64
CA PRO A 190 6.04 2.54 -18.70
C PRO A 190 7.42 2.42 -19.34
N SER A 191 8.35 3.27 -18.93
CA SER A 191 9.76 3.25 -19.37
C SER A 191 10.54 2.13 -18.69
N THR A 192 10.14 1.77 -17.48
CA THR A 192 10.74 0.71 -16.66
C THR A 192 9.67 -0.27 -16.15
N THR A 193 10.10 -1.35 -15.50
CA THR A 193 9.16 -2.23 -14.80
C THR A 193 8.68 -1.55 -13.52
N ILE A 194 7.39 -1.24 -13.45
CA ILE A 194 6.76 -0.69 -12.24
C ILE A 194 6.46 -1.84 -11.27
N PRO A 195 7.04 -1.87 -10.05
CA PRO A 195 6.65 -2.85 -9.03
C PRO A 195 5.16 -2.70 -8.67
N LEU A 196 4.46 -3.83 -8.59
CA LEU A 196 3.03 -3.87 -8.25
C LEU A 196 2.83 -4.75 -7.02
N TYR A 197 2.25 -4.19 -5.97
CA TYR A 197 1.97 -4.89 -4.71
C TYR A 197 0.48 -4.92 -4.43
N MET A 198 0.01 -5.93 -3.69
CA MET A 198 -1.38 -6.00 -3.26
C MET A 198 -1.48 -5.99 -1.74
N ALA A 199 -2.38 -5.17 -1.20
CA ALA A 199 -2.70 -5.20 0.22
C ALA A 199 -3.70 -6.30 0.53
N GLY A 200 -3.49 -7.00 1.66
CA GLY A 200 -4.41 -8.00 2.14
C GLY A 200 -4.04 -8.59 3.49
N SER A 201 -5.09 -9.00 4.23
CA SER A 201 -4.97 -9.73 5.49
C SER A 201 -5.82 -11.01 5.50
N GLY A 202 -6.84 -11.09 4.65
CA GLY A 202 -7.65 -12.31 4.50
C GLY A 202 -7.04 -13.31 3.50
N PRO A 203 -7.36 -14.62 3.62
CA PRO A 203 -6.74 -15.69 2.84
C PRO A 203 -6.83 -15.50 1.30
N GLN A 204 -7.97 -15.00 0.81
CA GLN A 204 -8.16 -14.77 -0.63
C GLN A 204 -7.21 -13.67 -1.15
N ALA A 205 -7.09 -12.56 -0.42
CA ALA A 205 -6.22 -11.44 -0.81
C ALA A 205 -4.73 -11.83 -0.71
N ILE A 206 -4.33 -12.57 0.33
CA ILE A 206 -2.95 -13.07 0.50
C ILE A 206 -2.54 -13.97 -0.68
N LYS A 207 -3.41 -14.93 -1.05
CA LYS A 207 -3.16 -15.82 -2.19
C LYS A 207 -3.14 -15.06 -3.51
N ALA A 208 -4.02 -14.08 -3.69
CA ALA A 208 -4.05 -13.23 -4.88
C ALA A 208 -2.77 -12.37 -5.00
N ALA A 209 -2.30 -11.78 -3.90
CA ALA A 209 -1.04 -11.03 -3.88
C ALA A 209 0.13 -11.90 -4.37
N ALA A 210 0.27 -13.12 -3.85
CA ALA A 210 1.31 -14.04 -4.27
C ALA A 210 1.24 -14.39 -5.77
N LYS A 211 0.03 -14.64 -6.27
CA LYS A 211 -0.19 -15.08 -7.66
C LYS A 211 0.01 -13.96 -8.69
N TYR A 212 -0.47 -12.76 -8.41
CA TYR A 212 -0.65 -11.73 -9.43
C TYR A 212 0.25 -10.50 -9.28
N THR A 213 1.01 -10.36 -8.16
CA THR A 213 1.81 -9.18 -7.87
C THR A 213 3.25 -9.50 -7.46
N ASP A 214 4.05 -8.49 -7.20
CA ASP A 214 5.45 -8.59 -6.81
C ASP A 214 5.62 -8.68 -5.28
N GLY A 215 4.51 -8.65 -4.50
CA GLY A 215 4.55 -8.80 -3.06
C GLY A 215 3.24 -8.44 -2.35
N LEU A 216 3.25 -8.65 -1.04
CA LEU A 216 2.12 -8.45 -0.13
C LEU A 216 2.38 -7.25 0.79
N ILE A 217 1.42 -6.32 0.86
CA ILE A 217 1.35 -5.30 1.92
C ILE A 217 0.34 -5.79 2.96
N THR A 218 0.74 -5.88 4.23
CA THR A 218 -0.14 -6.38 5.29
C THR A 218 -0.04 -5.58 6.57
N THR A 219 -1.15 -5.55 7.32
CA THR A 219 -1.22 -4.97 8.67
C THR A 219 -0.86 -5.98 9.75
N THR A 220 -0.52 -7.20 9.38
CA THR A 220 -0.14 -8.27 10.31
C THR A 220 1.09 -7.86 11.12
N LYS A 221 1.03 -8.10 12.43
CA LYS A 221 2.14 -7.88 13.35
C LYS A 221 3.11 -9.08 13.34
N PRO A 222 4.34 -8.95 13.87
CA PRO A 222 5.32 -10.03 13.90
C PRO A 222 4.80 -11.36 14.43
N ASP A 223 3.98 -11.34 15.48
CA ASP A 223 3.45 -12.56 16.14
C ASP A 223 2.51 -13.38 15.22
N GLY A 224 1.82 -12.73 14.27
CA GLY A 224 0.94 -13.41 13.31
C GLY A 224 1.58 -13.62 11.92
N ALA A 225 2.80 -13.14 11.71
CA ALA A 225 3.42 -13.10 10.39
C ALA A 225 3.68 -14.50 9.80
N LYS A 226 4.02 -15.48 10.63
CA LYS A 226 4.33 -16.83 10.17
C LYS A 226 3.18 -17.47 9.39
N GLU A 227 1.96 -17.42 9.91
CA GLU A 227 0.78 -18.01 9.26
C GLU A 227 0.48 -17.33 7.92
N VAL A 228 0.54 -16.00 7.90
CA VAL A 228 0.32 -15.19 6.69
C VAL A 228 1.37 -15.50 5.63
N PHE A 229 2.65 -15.59 6.01
CA PHE A 229 3.73 -15.83 5.06
C PHE A 229 3.79 -17.27 4.59
N ASP A 230 3.47 -18.25 5.44
CA ASP A 230 3.34 -19.64 5.00
C ASP A 230 2.26 -19.77 3.91
N MET A 231 1.11 -19.11 4.08
CA MET A 231 0.04 -19.10 3.07
C MET A 231 0.47 -18.37 1.79
N PHE A 232 1.13 -17.23 1.91
CA PHE A 232 1.64 -16.43 0.79
C PHE A 232 2.68 -17.22 -0.02
N ASP A 233 3.67 -17.81 0.65
CA ASP A 233 4.75 -18.55 0.02
C ASP A 233 4.25 -19.83 -0.67
N ASN A 234 3.28 -20.51 -0.06
CA ASN A 234 2.65 -21.69 -0.69
C ASN A 234 1.89 -21.30 -1.95
N ALA A 235 1.10 -20.21 -1.90
CA ALA A 235 0.39 -19.71 -3.07
C ALA A 235 1.33 -19.23 -4.21
N ALA A 236 2.51 -18.70 -3.88
CA ALA A 236 3.53 -18.36 -4.86
C ALA A 236 4.08 -19.62 -5.56
N ARG A 237 4.41 -20.66 -4.80
CA ARG A 237 4.90 -21.94 -5.34
C ARG A 237 3.86 -22.61 -6.26
N GLU A 238 2.56 -22.53 -5.95
CA GLU A 238 1.48 -23.06 -6.79
C GLU A 238 1.48 -22.48 -8.22
N VAL A 239 2.05 -21.29 -8.42
CA VAL A 239 2.16 -20.62 -9.73
C VAL A 239 3.62 -20.51 -10.21
N ASN A 240 4.50 -21.36 -9.71
CA ASN A 240 5.92 -21.43 -10.07
C ASN A 240 6.70 -20.12 -9.83
N LYS A 241 6.27 -19.27 -8.87
CA LYS A 241 7.03 -18.14 -8.40
C LYS A 241 7.92 -18.53 -7.22
N ASP A 242 9.15 -18.01 -7.20
CA ASP A 242 10.03 -18.12 -6.04
C ASP A 242 9.57 -17.17 -4.94
N PRO A 243 9.15 -17.67 -3.76
CA PRO A 243 8.72 -16.82 -2.64
C PRO A 243 9.79 -15.81 -2.16
N VAL A 244 11.09 -16.14 -2.37
CA VAL A 244 12.21 -15.26 -1.97
C VAL A 244 12.27 -14.00 -2.84
N SER A 245 11.73 -14.07 -4.06
CA SER A 245 11.66 -12.90 -4.97
C SER A 245 10.49 -11.97 -4.67
N LEU A 246 9.58 -12.34 -3.77
CA LEU A 246 8.38 -11.58 -3.46
C LEU A 246 8.55 -10.78 -2.17
N GLU A 247 8.14 -9.52 -2.21
CA GLU A 247 8.25 -8.63 -1.06
C GLU A 247 7.13 -8.85 -0.03
N LYS A 248 7.50 -8.75 1.25
CA LYS A 248 6.61 -8.85 2.41
C LYS A 248 6.69 -7.54 3.17
N ILE A 249 5.67 -6.70 3.03
CA ILE A 249 5.71 -5.28 3.39
C ILE A 249 4.79 -5.02 4.59
N ALA A 250 5.31 -4.31 5.60
CA ALA A 250 4.52 -3.79 6.71
C ALA A 250 4.71 -2.29 6.91
N LYS A 251 3.75 -1.72 7.66
CA LYS A 251 3.74 -0.31 8.06
C LYS A 251 3.64 -0.21 9.57
N PRO A 252 4.76 -0.44 10.33
CA PRO A 252 4.74 -0.25 11.77
C PRO A 252 4.46 1.22 12.12
N LYS A 253 3.48 1.43 13.01
CA LYS A 253 3.13 2.75 13.53
C LYS A 253 3.98 3.04 14.75
N VAL A 254 4.62 4.19 14.76
CA VAL A 254 5.53 4.61 15.84
C VAL A 254 5.21 6.03 16.29
N SER A 255 5.52 6.33 17.55
CA SER A 255 5.51 7.71 18.06
C SER A 255 6.69 7.91 19.00
N TYR A 256 7.40 9.01 18.81
CA TYR A 256 8.52 9.43 19.63
C TYR A 256 8.30 10.84 20.19
N SER A 257 8.54 10.99 21.46
CA SER A 257 8.80 12.24 22.14
C SER A 257 9.53 11.93 23.47
N GLU A 258 10.44 12.78 23.94
CA GLU A 258 11.04 12.66 25.28
C GLU A 258 9.98 12.68 26.39
N ASP A 259 8.80 13.26 26.12
CA ASP A 259 7.62 13.25 26.96
C ASP A 259 6.63 12.17 26.46
N TYR A 260 6.44 11.11 27.25
CA TYR A 260 5.55 9.98 26.91
C TYR A 260 4.11 10.42 26.63
N GLU A 261 3.57 11.35 27.42
CA GLU A 261 2.19 11.81 27.25
C GLU A 261 1.99 12.57 25.93
N LYS A 262 2.99 13.33 25.50
CA LYS A 262 3.00 13.97 24.18
C LYS A 262 3.05 12.94 23.06
N ALA A 263 3.93 11.93 23.20
CA ALA A 263 4.02 10.84 22.22
C ALA A 263 2.72 10.04 22.14
N PHE A 264 2.09 9.76 23.27
CA PHE A 264 0.79 9.04 23.29
C PHE A 264 -0.33 9.90 22.69
N LYS A 265 -0.43 11.15 23.07
CA LYS A 265 -1.46 12.07 22.56
C LYS A 265 -1.40 12.25 21.05
N SER A 266 -0.22 12.23 20.44
CA SER A 266 -0.06 12.35 18.99
C SER A 266 -0.60 11.15 18.22
N CYS A 267 -0.84 10.00 18.87
CA CYS A 267 -1.45 8.83 18.27
C CYS A 267 -2.98 8.95 18.11
N GLU A 268 -3.62 9.97 18.74
CA GLU A 268 -5.08 10.11 18.79
C GLU A 268 -5.75 10.16 17.41
N PHE A 269 -5.11 10.81 16.44
CA PHE A 269 -5.61 10.87 15.06
C PHE A 269 -5.87 9.47 14.45
N TRP A 270 -5.11 8.46 14.86
CA TRP A 270 -5.16 7.10 14.33
C TRP A 270 -5.97 6.13 15.20
N ARG A 271 -6.67 6.60 16.23
CA ARG A 271 -7.55 5.78 17.09
C ARG A 271 -8.64 5.09 16.29
N THR A 272 -9.16 5.73 15.27
CA THR A 272 -10.19 5.21 14.36
C THR A 272 -9.80 3.91 13.65
N THR A 273 -8.50 3.70 13.39
CA THR A 273 -7.99 2.47 12.78
C THR A 273 -7.96 1.26 13.74
N GLN A 274 -8.36 1.46 15.00
CA GLN A 274 -8.42 0.40 16.04
C GLN A 274 -9.85 -0.07 16.32
N ILE A 275 -10.86 0.51 15.68
CA ILE A 275 -12.24 0.00 15.72
C ILE A 275 -12.23 -1.42 15.14
N ASP A 276 -12.96 -2.34 15.74
CA ASP A 276 -13.11 -3.69 15.21
C ASP A 276 -13.56 -3.67 13.75
N ASN A 277 -12.88 -4.43 12.92
CA ASN A 277 -13.09 -4.48 11.46
C ASN A 277 -13.03 -3.11 10.76
N ALA A 278 -12.20 -2.19 11.23
CA ALA A 278 -12.07 -0.83 10.68
C ALA A 278 -11.96 -0.80 9.14
N PHE A 279 -11.20 -1.72 8.55
CA PHE A 279 -11.01 -1.79 7.10
C PHE A 279 -12.16 -2.47 6.32
N ASP A 280 -13.07 -3.15 7.01
CA ASP A 280 -14.24 -3.83 6.41
C ASP A 280 -15.58 -3.17 6.81
N THR A 281 -15.55 -2.14 7.66
CA THR A 281 -16.76 -1.40 8.06
C THR A 281 -17.45 -0.76 6.85
N ASP A 282 -18.76 -0.63 6.90
CA ASP A 282 -19.57 0.14 5.95
C ASP A 282 -19.67 1.65 6.32
N ILE A 283 -19.04 2.05 7.42
CA ILE A 283 -19.03 3.45 7.86
C ILE A 283 -18.14 4.28 6.94
N SER A 284 -18.74 5.20 6.21
CA SER A 284 -18.06 6.07 5.25
C SER A 284 -17.85 7.51 5.73
N ASP A 285 -18.51 7.90 6.83
CA ASP A 285 -18.42 9.26 7.41
C ASP A 285 -17.33 9.30 8.49
N PRO A 286 -16.24 10.04 8.32
CA PRO A 286 -15.16 10.12 9.29
C PRO A 286 -15.60 10.71 10.64
N ARG A 287 -16.69 11.49 10.68
CA ARG A 287 -17.25 12.01 11.94
C ARG A 287 -17.88 10.89 12.78
N ILE A 288 -18.49 9.90 12.11
CA ILE A 288 -19.06 8.71 12.76
C ILE A 288 -17.93 7.80 13.25
N LEU A 289 -16.91 7.55 12.39
CA LEU A 289 -15.73 6.77 12.77
C LEU A 289 -15.04 7.36 14.01
N GLU A 290 -14.80 8.68 14.01
CA GLU A 290 -14.14 9.36 15.13
C GLU A 290 -14.95 9.24 16.44
N ARG A 291 -16.29 9.41 16.40
CA ARG A 291 -17.14 9.23 17.58
C ARG A 291 -17.12 7.79 18.07
N LYS A 292 -17.22 6.82 17.16
CA LYS A 292 -17.17 5.39 17.48
C LYS A 292 -15.84 5.02 18.13
N ALA A 293 -14.72 5.47 17.56
CA ALA A 293 -13.41 5.23 18.12
C ALA A 293 -13.24 5.77 19.55
N LYS A 294 -13.76 6.98 19.84
CA LYS A 294 -13.74 7.55 21.18
C LYS A 294 -14.58 6.78 22.20
N GLN A 295 -15.60 6.05 21.74
CA GLN A 295 -16.49 5.26 22.61
C GLN A 295 -15.99 3.83 22.81
N GLU A 296 -15.40 3.20 21.77
CA GLU A 296 -15.12 1.78 21.74
C GLU A 296 -13.63 1.45 21.93
N VAL A 297 -12.73 2.35 21.55
CA VAL A 297 -11.29 2.11 21.64
C VAL A 297 -10.71 2.73 22.91
N SER A 298 -10.29 1.89 23.83
CA SER A 298 -9.63 2.31 25.07
C SER A 298 -8.21 2.85 24.82
N ASP A 299 -7.67 3.61 25.78
CA ASP A 299 -6.28 4.05 25.73
C ASP A 299 -5.29 2.88 25.72
N GLU A 300 -5.63 1.77 26.38
CA GLU A 300 -4.78 0.57 26.39
C GLU A 300 -4.73 -0.12 25.01
N GLU A 301 -5.83 -0.15 24.26
CA GLU A 301 -5.85 -0.64 22.87
C GLU A 301 -5.07 0.29 21.96
N GLN A 302 -5.22 1.60 22.13
CA GLN A 302 -4.45 2.59 21.38
C GLN A 302 -2.94 2.45 21.63
N LYS A 303 -2.51 2.28 22.89
CA LYS A 303 -1.10 2.03 23.25
C LYS A 303 -0.56 0.75 22.61
N LYS A 304 -1.36 -0.32 22.55
CA LYS A 304 -0.96 -1.59 21.90
C LYS A 304 -0.84 -1.49 20.38
N SER A 305 -1.49 -0.50 19.78
CA SER A 305 -1.50 -0.33 18.31
C SER A 305 -0.29 0.40 17.76
N THR A 306 0.43 1.12 18.60
CA THR A 306 1.54 2.00 18.21
C THR A 306 2.76 1.73 19.10
N ILE A 307 3.94 1.74 18.50
CA ILE A 307 5.21 1.63 19.23
C ILE A 307 5.54 3.02 19.76
N ILE A 308 5.27 3.28 21.04
CA ILE A 308 5.49 4.57 21.70
C ILE A 308 6.80 4.51 22.46
N VAL A 309 7.72 5.43 22.18
CA VAL A 309 9.05 5.48 22.81
C VAL A 309 9.42 6.89 23.27
N THR A 310 10.22 6.97 24.34
CA THR A 310 10.81 8.21 24.85
C THR A 310 12.28 8.37 24.51
N SER A 311 12.91 7.32 24.00
CA SER A 311 14.21 7.35 23.35
C SER A 311 14.09 6.79 21.94
N ILE A 312 14.66 7.50 20.96
CA ILE A 312 14.57 7.06 19.55
C ILE A 312 15.26 5.72 19.31
N ASP A 313 16.30 5.39 20.08
CA ASP A 313 17.04 4.14 19.99
C ASP A 313 16.18 2.93 20.40
N ASP A 314 15.14 3.13 21.20
CA ASP A 314 14.20 2.08 21.62
C ASP A 314 13.34 1.55 20.47
N LEU A 315 13.34 2.23 19.32
CA LEU A 315 12.69 1.73 18.09
C LEU A 315 13.44 0.58 17.43
N ILE A 316 14.74 0.42 17.69
CA ILE A 316 15.57 -0.62 17.05
C ILE A 316 15.01 -2.02 17.33
N SER A 317 14.76 -2.34 18.59
CA SER A 317 14.29 -3.69 18.97
C SER A 317 12.92 -4.06 18.39
N PRO A 318 11.87 -3.22 18.45
CA PRO A 318 10.60 -3.50 17.80
C PRO A 318 10.70 -3.64 16.27
N ILE A 319 11.49 -2.82 15.60
CA ILE A 319 11.70 -2.90 14.15
C ILE A 319 12.43 -4.20 13.78
N GLU A 320 13.45 -4.58 14.52
CA GLU A 320 14.17 -5.85 14.32
C GLU A 320 13.23 -7.06 14.39
N LYS A 321 12.23 -7.06 15.29
CA LYS A 321 11.22 -8.14 15.39
C LYS A 321 10.44 -8.34 14.09
N TYR A 322 10.12 -7.27 13.36
CA TYR A 322 9.48 -7.40 12.06
C TYR A 322 10.37 -8.13 11.05
N PHE A 323 11.64 -7.76 10.96
CA PHE A 323 12.58 -8.44 10.07
C PHE A 323 12.83 -9.89 10.48
N GLN A 324 12.92 -10.18 11.79
CA GLN A 324 13.04 -11.56 12.29
C GLN A 324 11.79 -12.40 11.97
N ALA A 325 10.62 -11.79 11.90
CA ALA A 325 9.37 -12.44 11.51
C ALA A 325 9.24 -12.67 9.98
N GLY A 326 10.21 -12.19 9.16
CA GLY A 326 10.27 -12.45 7.73
C GLY A 326 9.76 -11.32 6.83
N PHE A 327 9.47 -10.14 7.37
CA PHE A 327 9.22 -8.96 6.53
C PHE A 327 10.50 -8.54 5.79
N THR A 328 10.35 -8.08 4.56
CA THR A 328 11.45 -7.64 3.71
C THR A 328 11.54 -6.12 3.62
N GLN A 329 10.39 -5.44 3.71
CA GLN A 329 10.31 -3.98 3.67
C GLN A 329 9.41 -3.45 4.80
N LEU A 330 9.85 -2.39 5.46
CA LEU A 330 9.10 -1.70 6.51
C LEU A 330 8.99 -0.22 6.18
N TYR A 331 7.78 0.30 6.18
CA TYR A 331 7.53 1.74 6.03
C TYR A 331 7.15 2.35 7.36
N ILE A 332 8.03 3.14 7.93
CA ILE A 332 7.87 3.72 9.27
C ILE A 332 6.79 4.80 9.23
N HIS A 333 5.66 4.50 9.85
CA HIS A 333 4.54 5.41 10.00
C HIS A 333 4.68 6.17 11.32
N SER A 334 5.35 7.31 11.28
CA SER A 334 5.47 8.16 12.45
C SER A 334 4.16 8.93 12.70
N THR A 335 3.79 9.00 13.95
CA THR A 335 2.73 9.87 14.47
C THR A 335 3.31 10.84 15.50
N SER A 336 4.62 11.06 15.48
CA SER A 336 5.34 11.89 16.46
C SER A 336 4.84 13.34 16.42
N PRO A 337 4.84 14.05 17.55
CA PRO A 337 4.36 15.43 17.59
C PRO A 337 5.22 16.41 16.78
N ASP A 338 6.52 16.12 16.60
CA ASP A 338 7.42 16.82 15.68
C ASP A 338 7.99 15.82 14.66
N GLU A 339 7.39 15.82 13.46
CA GLU A 339 7.74 14.86 12.41
C GLU A 339 9.13 15.12 11.81
N ILE A 340 9.56 16.37 11.72
CA ILE A 340 10.89 16.73 11.21
C ILE A 340 11.98 16.27 12.20
N GLU A 341 11.77 16.51 13.49
CA GLU A 341 12.69 16.02 14.53
C GLU A 341 12.76 14.50 14.51
N PHE A 342 11.61 13.83 14.44
CA PHE A 342 11.56 12.38 14.33
C PHE A 342 12.39 11.87 13.15
N ILE A 343 12.17 12.39 11.93
CA ILE A 343 12.90 11.99 10.72
C ILE A 343 14.42 12.15 10.94
N ARG A 344 14.86 13.29 11.45
CA ARG A 344 16.29 13.57 11.71
C ARG A 344 16.93 12.63 12.72
N LEU A 345 16.24 12.35 13.81
CA LEU A 345 16.73 11.44 14.83
C LEU A 345 16.74 10.00 14.35
N PHE A 346 15.67 9.56 13.67
CA PHE A 346 15.56 8.21 13.12
C PHE A 346 16.66 7.93 12.10
N THR A 347 16.87 8.84 11.15
CA THR A 347 17.89 8.67 10.11
C THR A 347 19.32 8.73 10.68
N LYS A 348 19.53 9.49 11.74
CA LYS A 348 20.86 9.60 12.39
C LYS A 348 21.19 8.40 13.27
N LYS A 349 20.20 7.82 13.98
CA LYS A 349 20.45 6.85 15.05
C LYS A 349 19.92 5.45 14.76
N VAL A 350 18.77 5.35 14.09
CA VAL A 350 18.08 4.06 13.90
C VAL A 350 18.39 3.47 12.52
N LEU A 351 18.26 4.25 11.44
CA LEU A 351 18.45 3.79 10.08
C LEU A 351 19.84 3.14 9.86
N PRO A 352 20.98 3.73 10.30
CA PRO A 352 22.30 3.16 10.09
C PRO A 352 22.51 1.77 10.73
N TYR A 353 21.80 1.47 11.82
CA TYR A 353 21.85 0.14 12.44
C TYR A 353 21.36 -0.97 11.49
N PHE A 354 20.37 -0.67 10.64
CA PHE A 354 19.80 -1.64 9.70
C PHE A 354 20.55 -1.68 8.37
N GLU A 355 21.21 -0.61 7.96
CA GLU A 355 22.05 -0.56 6.76
C GLU A 355 23.36 -1.35 6.93
N ALA A 356 23.86 -1.47 8.16
CA ALA A 356 25.08 -2.20 8.47
C ALA A 356 24.89 -3.73 8.55
N LYS A 357 23.67 -4.24 8.45
CA LYS A 357 23.29 -5.67 8.52
C LYS A 357 22.79 -6.19 7.18
#